data_cf6b251fac2408894ac9b1e46bcd5c1a
#
_entry.id   cf6b251fac2408894ac9b1e46bcd5c1a
#
_cell.length_a   1.000
_cell.length_b   1.000
_cell.length_c   1.000
_cell.angle_alpha   90.00
_cell.angle_beta   90.00
_cell.angle_gamma   90.00
#
_symmetry.space_group_name_H-M   'P 1'
#
loop_
_entity.id
_entity.type
_entity.pdbx_description
1 polymer ?
#
loop_
_entity_poly.entity_id
_entity_poly.type
_entity_poly.pdbx_seq_one_letter_code
_entity_poly.pdbx_strand_id
1 'polypeptide(L)'
;MVFGIPKEVFSDLLKHYQSGGVNAVLLDKKSPETVAGETAIKVDGRNFDLVILKFARGSMAGGRGGGFAPTISKKVTKAHPVIRFHHVVKGLGGKSEKDLKVEMKEKKKGFISKELVDVSWEGGKLAKMLNDDKDLKDVILKTKTGSLKVELDPKNDCIRIIHQKKIDVIVKSGGVFVKKTETRAENFPPIETLNIIDKIAEHIKSI
;
A
#
# COMPACT_ATOMS: atom_id res chain seq x y z
N MET A 1 13.75 -14.31 -10.99
CA MET A 1 13.34 -12.95 -11.43
C MET A 1 12.27 -12.44 -10.49
N VAL A 2 12.48 -11.30 -9.85
CA VAL A 2 11.42 -10.63 -9.08
C VAL A 2 10.62 -9.80 -10.09
N PHE A 3 9.42 -10.24 -10.42
CA PHE A 3 8.52 -9.46 -11.26
C PHE A 3 8.11 -8.21 -10.49
N GLY A 4 8.49 -7.03 -11.00
CA GLY A 4 8.04 -5.74 -10.47
C GLY A 4 6.55 -5.51 -10.75
N ILE A 5 5.96 -4.59 -10.02
CA ILE A 5 4.58 -4.14 -10.30
C ILE A 5 4.57 -3.39 -11.65
N PRO A 6 3.62 -3.70 -12.57
CA PRO A 6 3.50 -3.01 -13.84
C PRO A 6 3.28 -1.50 -13.67
N LYS A 7 3.82 -0.69 -14.59
CA LYS A 7 3.68 0.77 -14.56
C LYS A 7 2.22 1.23 -14.64
N GLU A 8 1.40 0.47 -15.33
CA GLU A 8 -0.04 0.72 -15.49
C GLU A 8 -0.76 0.73 -14.14
N VAL A 9 -0.36 -0.14 -13.21
CA VAL A 9 -0.94 -0.18 -11.84
C VAL A 9 -0.63 1.11 -11.08
N PHE A 10 0.59 1.66 -11.23
CA PHE A 10 0.93 2.97 -10.66
C PHE A 10 0.14 4.10 -11.31
N SER A 11 -0.05 4.05 -12.63
CA SER A 11 -0.82 5.05 -13.36
C SER A 11 -2.29 5.04 -12.96
N ASP A 12 -2.87 3.86 -12.74
CA ASP A 12 -4.25 3.73 -12.31
C ASP A 12 -4.44 4.17 -10.86
N LEU A 13 -3.47 3.87 -9.97
CA LEU A 13 -3.48 4.39 -8.59
C LEU A 13 -3.34 5.92 -8.58
N LEU A 14 -2.47 6.49 -9.43
CA LEU A 14 -2.33 7.94 -9.56
C LEU A 14 -3.66 8.60 -9.95
N LYS A 15 -4.35 8.05 -10.97
CA LYS A 15 -5.67 8.53 -11.38
C LYS A 15 -6.69 8.43 -10.24
N HIS A 16 -6.67 7.32 -9.49
CA HIS A 16 -7.54 7.12 -8.34
C HIS A 16 -7.31 8.21 -7.28
N TYR A 17 -6.06 8.54 -6.96
CA TYR A 17 -5.72 9.61 -6.03
C TYR A 17 -6.16 11.00 -6.55
N GLN A 18 -5.85 11.30 -7.79
CA GLN A 18 -6.22 12.59 -8.40
C GLN A 18 -7.74 12.76 -8.50
N SER A 19 -8.50 11.70 -8.84
CA SER A 19 -9.96 11.74 -8.85
C SER A 19 -10.57 11.95 -7.46
N GLY A 20 -9.85 11.55 -6.42
CA GLY A 20 -10.20 11.83 -5.02
C GLY A 20 -9.68 13.16 -4.48
N GLY A 21 -9.20 14.07 -5.35
CA GLY A 21 -8.71 15.39 -4.97
C GLY A 21 -7.32 15.41 -4.33
N VAL A 22 -6.57 14.31 -4.42
CA VAL A 22 -5.20 14.23 -3.88
C VAL A 22 -4.21 14.79 -4.89
N ASN A 23 -3.40 15.77 -4.49
CA ASN A 23 -2.29 16.27 -5.32
C ASN A 23 -1.17 15.23 -5.32
N ALA A 24 -1.00 14.55 -6.45
CA ALA A 24 -0.07 13.45 -6.58
C ALA A 24 0.58 13.41 -7.96
N VAL A 25 1.85 12.94 -8.01
CA VAL A 25 2.66 12.84 -9.23
C VAL A 25 3.40 11.50 -9.25
N LEU A 26 3.48 10.88 -10.42
CA LEU A 26 4.27 9.66 -10.63
C LEU A 26 5.75 10.01 -10.79
N LEU A 27 6.60 9.42 -9.98
CA LEU A 27 8.05 9.52 -10.07
C LEU A 27 8.65 8.24 -10.68
N ASP A 28 9.52 8.44 -11.67
CA ASP A 28 10.31 7.34 -12.24
C ASP A 28 11.43 6.92 -11.27
N LYS A 29 11.90 5.69 -11.41
CA LYS A 29 13.01 5.11 -10.61
C LYS A 29 14.29 5.97 -10.59
N LYS A 30 14.52 6.77 -11.63
CA LYS A 30 15.69 7.64 -11.77
C LYS A 30 15.53 8.99 -11.07
N SER A 31 14.33 9.31 -10.58
CA SER A 31 14.10 10.57 -9.87
C SER A 31 14.91 10.58 -8.57
N PRO A 32 15.63 11.65 -8.24
CA PRO A 32 16.37 11.79 -6.99
C PRO A 32 15.43 11.84 -5.76
N GLU A 33 14.15 12.11 -5.98
CA GLU A 33 13.16 12.15 -4.92
C GLU A 33 12.67 10.74 -4.52
N THR A 34 12.98 9.70 -5.29
CA THR A 34 12.58 8.32 -4.96
C THR A 34 13.47 7.73 -3.88
N VAL A 35 12.97 6.68 -3.24
CA VAL A 35 13.70 5.91 -2.25
C VAL A 35 14.14 4.59 -2.89
N ALA A 36 15.41 4.24 -2.73
CA ALA A 36 15.99 2.99 -3.23
C ALA A 36 15.85 2.75 -4.76
N GLY A 37 15.69 3.81 -5.56
CA GLY A 37 15.47 3.68 -7.01
C GLY A 37 14.18 2.93 -7.38
N GLU A 38 13.14 3.07 -6.56
CA GLU A 38 11.83 2.46 -6.80
C GLU A 38 10.88 3.46 -7.47
N THR A 39 10.01 2.98 -8.37
CA THR A 39 8.89 3.81 -8.88
C THR A 39 7.99 4.16 -7.72
N ALA A 40 7.62 5.43 -7.61
CA ALA A 40 6.81 5.94 -6.51
C ALA A 40 5.77 6.95 -7.00
N ILE A 41 4.73 7.16 -6.20
CA ILE A 41 3.81 8.30 -6.33
C ILE A 41 4.17 9.27 -5.21
N LYS A 42 4.57 10.50 -5.58
CA LYS A 42 4.73 11.60 -4.64
C LYS A 42 3.36 12.14 -4.31
N VAL A 43 3.12 12.43 -3.04
CA VAL A 43 1.86 12.98 -2.55
C VAL A 43 2.16 14.26 -1.80
N ASP A 44 1.62 15.38 -2.27
CA ASP A 44 1.83 16.68 -1.65
C ASP A 44 0.75 16.99 -0.60
N GLY A 45 1.11 17.78 0.41
CA GLY A 45 0.19 18.24 1.45
C GLY A 45 -0.18 17.16 2.48
N ARG A 46 0.66 16.11 2.61
CA ARG A 46 0.50 15.03 3.60
C ARG A 46 1.73 14.93 4.51
N ASN A 47 1.58 14.23 5.62
CA ASN A 47 2.68 13.94 6.55
C ASN A 47 3.61 12.81 6.07
N PHE A 48 3.29 12.15 4.99
CA PHE A 48 4.16 11.20 4.28
C PHE A 48 4.47 11.73 2.87
N ASP A 49 5.61 11.31 2.31
CA ASP A 49 6.16 11.88 1.09
C ASP A 49 5.84 11.06 -0.17
N LEU A 50 5.90 9.74 -0.07
CA LEU A 50 5.83 8.83 -1.22
C LEU A 50 4.94 7.63 -0.95
N VAL A 51 4.37 7.07 -2.02
CA VAL A 51 3.71 5.77 -2.03
C VAL A 51 4.42 4.83 -2.99
N ILE A 52 4.95 3.72 -2.48
CA ILE A 52 5.63 2.67 -3.24
C ILE A 52 4.79 1.40 -3.16
N LEU A 53 4.65 0.71 -4.30
CA LEU A 53 3.89 -0.52 -4.37
C LEU A 53 4.82 -1.73 -4.43
N LYS A 54 4.52 -2.78 -3.65
CA LYS A 54 5.22 -4.06 -3.68
C LYS A 54 4.23 -5.23 -3.63
N PHE A 55 4.55 -6.33 -4.28
CA PHE A 55 3.80 -7.56 -4.07
C PHE A 55 4.01 -8.10 -2.64
N ALA A 56 2.97 -8.55 -1.98
CA ALA A 56 3.12 -9.30 -0.74
C ALA A 56 3.77 -10.66 -1.05
N ARG A 57 4.66 -11.12 -0.16
CA ARG A 57 5.30 -12.45 -0.31
C ARG A 57 4.22 -13.53 -0.39
N GLY A 58 4.31 -14.42 -1.37
CA GLY A 58 3.36 -15.51 -1.58
C GLY A 58 2.08 -15.11 -2.31
N SER A 59 1.82 -13.83 -2.60
CA SER A 59 0.60 -13.41 -3.31
C SER A 59 0.54 -13.89 -4.77
N MET A 60 1.66 -14.30 -5.33
CA MET A 60 1.76 -14.86 -6.69
C MET A 60 1.68 -16.39 -6.73
N ALA A 61 1.63 -17.08 -5.57
CA ALA A 61 1.63 -18.54 -5.47
C ALA A 61 0.23 -19.18 -5.53
N GLY A 62 -0.83 -18.40 -5.69
CA GLY A 62 -2.23 -18.85 -5.62
C GLY A 62 -2.87 -19.26 -6.94
N GLY A 63 -2.11 -19.73 -7.93
CA GLY A 63 -2.64 -20.32 -9.13
C GLY A 63 -1.63 -21.32 -9.72
N ARG A 64 -1.91 -22.60 -9.70
CA ARG A 64 -1.26 -23.55 -10.60
C ARG A 64 -1.44 -23.01 -12.04
N GLY A 65 -0.40 -22.43 -12.63
CA GLY A 65 -0.38 -21.93 -14.00
C GLY A 65 -0.52 -20.41 -14.20
N GLY A 66 -0.43 -19.57 -13.17
CA GLY A 66 -0.58 -18.10 -13.26
C GLY A 66 0.72 -17.31 -13.27
N GLY A 67 1.72 -17.70 -14.08
CA GLY A 67 2.66 -16.71 -14.61
C GLY A 67 1.89 -15.81 -15.57
N PHE A 68 2.27 -14.52 -15.69
CA PHE A 68 1.81 -13.64 -16.77
C PHE A 68 2.33 -14.17 -18.15
N ALA A 69 2.12 -15.46 -18.42
CA ALA A 69 2.41 -16.04 -19.72
C ALA A 69 1.22 -15.75 -20.64
N PRO A 70 1.39 -15.00 -21.72
CA PRO A 70 0.32 -14.75 -22.68
C PRO A 70 -0.05 -16.06 -23.37
N THR A 71 -1.20 -16.61 -23.04
CA THR A 71 -1.82 -17.66 -23.85
C THR A 71 -2.40 -17.01 -25.10
N ILE A 72 -2.17 -17.63 -26.24
CA ILE A 72 -2.38 -17.13 -27.63
C ILE A 72 -3.86 -16.89 -28.01
N SER A 73 -4.79 -16.82 -27.09
CA SER A 73 -6.19 -16.47 -27.38
C SER A 73 -6.57 -15.16 -26.68
N LYS A 74 -7.43 -14.36 -27.29
CA LYS A 74 -8.08 -13.17 -26.66
C LYS A 74 -8.63 -13.58 -25.29
N LYS A 75 -7.83 -13.43 -24.24
CA LYS A 75 -8.22 -13.86 -22.92
C LYS A 75 -8.10 -12.69 -21.97
N VAL A 76 -9.22 -12.32 -21.36
CA VAL A 76 -9.22 -11.43 -20.23
C VAL A 76 -8.85 -12.27 -19.02
N THR A 77 -7.66 -12.03 -18.46
CA THR A 77 -7.21 -12.69 -17.24
C THR A 77 -7.40 -11.72 -16.07
N LYS A 78 -8.14 -12.15 -15.06
CA LYS A 78 -8.25 -11.42 -13.78
C LYS A 78 -7.34 -12.06 -12.76
N ALA A 79 -6.48 -11.27 -12.15
CA ALA A 79 -5.65 -11.66 -11.02
C ALA A 79 -6.00 -10.79 -9.81
N HIS A 80 -5.85 -11.35 -8.63
CA HIS A 80 -6.18 -10.66 -7.38
C HIS A 80 -4.97 -10.64 -6.44
N PRO A 81 -3.85 -10.01 -6.84
CA PRO A 81 -2.66 -9.95 -6.00
C PRO A 81 -2.92 -9.15 -4.72
N VAL A 82 -2.23 -9.54 -3.66
CA VAL A 82 -2.11 -8.68 -2.47
C VAL A 82 -0.96 -7.72 -2.69
N ILE A 83 -1.28 -6.44 -2.68
CA ILE A 83 -0.31 -5.35 -2.82
C ILE A 83 -0.03 -4.75 -1.44
N ARG A 84 1.24 -4.48 -1.17
CA ARG A 84 1.71 -3.65 -0.07
C ARG A 84 1.91 -2.23 -0.57
N PHE A 85 1.17 -1.31 0.02
CA PHE A 85 1.32 0.12 -0.17
C PHE A 85 2.27 0.63 0.91
N HIS A 86 3.49 0.98 0.56
CA HIS A 86 4.47 1.55 1.47
C HIS A 86 4.38 3.08 1.39
N HIS A 87 3.75 3.68 2.40
CA HIS A 87 3.74 5.13 2.57
C HIS A 87 5.02 5.51 3.30
N VAL A 88 5.85 6.32 2.66
CA VAL A 88 7.20 6.64 3.12
C VAL A 88 7.22 7.99 3.79
N VAL A 89 7.76 8.04 5.00
CA VAL A 89 8.13 9.27 5.71
C VAL A 89 9.65 9.36 5.66
N LYS A 90 10.19 10.40 5.01
CA LYS A 90 11.63 10.60 4.86
C LYS A 90 12.24 11.17 6.13
N GLY A 91 13.49 10.80 6.38
CA GLY A 91 14.28 11.24 7.51
C GLY A 91 13.92 10.52 8.81
N LEU A 92 14.86 9.74 9.34
CA LEU A 92 14.67 9.06 10.62
C LEU A 92 14.77 10.01 11.81
N GLY A 93 15.48 11.14 11.67
CA GLY A 93 15.64 12.13 12.73
C GLY A 93 16.22 11.57 14.04
N GLY A 94 17.03 10.51 13.95
CA GLY A 94 17.59 9.84 15.14
C GLY A 94 16.63 8.90 15.87
N LYS A 95 15.45 8.65 15.31
CA LYS A 95 14.41 7.79 15.92
C LYS A 95 14.84 6.32 15.96
N SER A 96 14.48 5.62 17.05
CA SER A 96 14.85 4.23 17.24
C SER A 96 13.82 3.26 16.66
N GLU A 97 14.29 2.10 16.18
CA GLU A 97 13.39 1.01 15.75
C GLU A 97 12.47 0.56 16.88
N LYS A 98 13.00 0.49 18.11
CA LYS A 98 12.26 0.08 19.29
C LYS A 98 11.04 0.96 19.58
N ASP A 99 11.14 2.26 19.29
CA ASP A 99 10.05 3.21 19.54
C ASP A 99 9.01 3.23 18.43
N LEU A 100 9.43 2.99 17.19
CA LEU A 100 8.61 3.18 15.99
C LEU A 100 8.03 1.90 15.38
N LYS A 101 8.65 0.73 15.62
CA LYS A 101 8.16 -0.52 15.06
C LYS A 101 6.87 -0.93 15.73
N VAL A 102 5.77 -0.89 14.98
CA VAL A 102 4.44 -1.25 15.48
C VAL A 102 3.65 -2.04 14.44
N GLU A 103 2.77 -2.88 14.95
CA GLU A 103 1.85 -3.67 14.14
C GLU A 103 0.43 -3.56 14.70
N MET A 104 -0.54 -3.31 13.82
CA MET A 104 -1.95 -3.28 14.19
C MET A 104 -2.49 -4.69 14.31
N LYS A 105 -3.20 -4.97 15.39
CA LYS A 105 -3.95 -6.21 15.63
C LYS A 105 -5.44 -5.94 15.48
N GLU A 106 -6.09 -6.79 14.72
CA GLU A 106 -7.53 -6.75 14.45
C GLU A 106 -8.26 -7.76 15.35
N LYS A 107 -9.26 -7.31 16.10
CA LYS A 107 -10.19 -8.18 16.81
C LYS A 107 -11.47 -8.31 16.01
N LYS A 108 -11.78 -9.54 15.62
CA LYS A 108 -12.98 -9.85 14.81
C LYS A 108 -13.95 -10.69 15.64
N LYS A 109 -15.26 -10.41 15.48
CA LYS A 109 -16.36 -11.17 16.11
C LYS A 109 -17.26 -11.75 15.02
N GLY A 110 -17.83 -12.94 15.27
CA GLY A 110 -18.73 -13.62 14.35
C GLY A 110 -18.18 -14.95 13.87
N PHE A 111 -19.07 -15.94 13.66
CA PHE A 111 -18.70 -17.29 13.25
C PHE A 111 -18.69 -17.44 11.71
N ILE A 112 -19.69 -16.87 11.02
CA ILE A 112 -19.83 -16.97 9.55
C ILE A 112 -19.29 -15.71 8.88
N SER A 113 -19.69 -14.52 9.33
CA SER A 113 -19.15 -13.24 8.89
C SER A 113 -18.31 -12.62 10.00
N LYS A 114 -16.98 -12.56 9.80
CA LYS A 114 -16.07 -11.95 10.78
C LYS A 114 -16.14 -10.43 10.62
N GLU A 115 -16.81 -9.77 11.57
CA GLU A 115 -16.86 -8.33 11.65
C GLU A 115 -15.72 -7.78 12.50
N LEU A 116 -15.03 -6.73 12.01
CA LEU A 116 -14.01 -6.02 12.75
C LEU A 116 -14.69 -5.22 13.87
N VAL A 117 -14.39 -5.55 15.13
CA VAL A 117 -15.01 -4.93 16.30
C VAL A 117 -14.06 -4.09 17.11
N ASP A 118 -12.74 -4.31 16.94
CA ASP A 118 -11.73 -3.58 17.68
C ASP A 118 -10.39 -3.64 16.96
N VAL A 119 -9.54 -2.65 17.20
CA VAL A 119 -8.14 -2.62 16.77
C VAL A 119 -7.26 -2.16 17.92
N SER A 120 -6.06 -2.71 18.00
CA SER A 120 -5.03 -2.31 18.94
C SER A 120 -3.67 -2.31 18.25
N TRP A 121 -2.73 -1.57 18.79
CA TRP A 121 -1.37 -1.49 18.28
C TRP A 121 -0.41 -2.13 19.29
N GLU A 122 0.48 -2.98 18.79
CA GLU A 122 1.54 -3.62 19.56
C GLU A 122 2.91 -3.10 19.11
N GLY A 123 3.82 -2.89 20.05
CA GLY A 123 5.19 -2.44 19.78
C GLY A 123 5.66 -1.35 20.74
N GLY A 124 6.43 -0.39 20.22
CA GLY A 124 7.12 0.61 21.00
C GLY A 124 6.27 1.82 21.44
N LYS A 125 6.93 2.97 21.62
CA LYS A 125 6.31 4.22 22.06
C LYS A 125 5.16 4.66 21.14
N LEU A 126 5.34 4.49 19.81
CA LEU A 126 4.32 4.81 18.82
C LEU A 126 3.01 4.02 19.05
N ALA A 127 3.10 2.73 19.43
CA ALA A 127 1.91 1.91 19.70
C ALA A 127 1.03 2.51 20.80
N LYS A 128 1.64 3.06 21.85
CA LYS A 128 0.94 3.73 22.93
C LYS A 128 0.15 4.94 22.41
N MET A 129 0.82 5.80 21.64
CA MET A 129 0.20 7.00 21.08
C MET A 129 -0.97 6.66 20.15
N LEU A 130 -0.81 5.63 19.30
CA LEU A 130 -1.87 5.17 18.38
C LEU A 130 -3.04 4.51 19.10
N ASN A 131 -2.80 3.84 20.24
CA ASN A 131 -3.87 3.26 21.07
C ASN A 131 -4.65 4.32 21.84
N ASP A 132 -4.01 5.43 22.21
CA ASP A 132 -4.63 6.54 22.92
C ASP A 132 -5.46 7.46 21.97
N ASP A 133 -5.20 7.38 20.65
CA ASP A 133 -5.93 8.14 19.63
C ASP A 133 -7.26 7.44 19.26
N LYS A 134 -8.33 7.84 19.96
CA LYS A 134 -9.68 7.28 19.76
C LYS A 134 -10.25 7.59 18.39
N ASP A 135 -10.00 8.78 17.87
CA ASP A 135 -10.50 9.21 16.56
C ASP A 135 -9.88 8.39 15.45
N LEU A 136 -8.56 8.12 15.52
CA LEU A 136 -7.87 7.24 14.59
C LEU A 136 -8.47 5.83 14.62
N LYS A 137 -8.71 5.28 15.81
CA LYS A 137 -9.32 3.97 16.01
C LYS A 137 -10.70 3.88 15.36
N ASP A 138 -11.56 4.87 15.60
CA ASP A 138 -12.92 4.92 15.06
C ASP A 138 -12.91 5.00 13.53
N VAL A 139 -12.00 5.79 12.95
CA VAL A 139 -11.84 5.87 11.49
C VAL A 139 -11.36 4.54 10.90
N ILE A 140 -10.42 3.85 11.55
CA ILE A 140 -9.94 2.52 11.11
C ILE A 140 -11.08 1.50 11.13
N LEU A 141 -11.88 1.46 12.19
CA LEU A 141 -13.02 0.55 12.31
C LEU A 141 -14.07 0.81 11.23
N LYS A 142 -14.36 2.08 10.95
CA LYS A 142 -15.33 2.50 9.95
C LYS A 142 -14.88 2.20 8.52
N THR A 143 -13.61 2.46 8.19
CA THR A 143 -13.04 2.23 6.85
C THR A 143 -12.68 0.78 6.58
N LYS A 144 -12.57 -0.05 7.60
CA LYS A 144 -12.12 -1.45 7.48
C LYS A 144 -10.79 -1.53 6.70
N THR A 145 -9.86 -0.68 7.08
CA THR A 145 -8.61 -0.43 6.33
C THR A 145 -7.77 -1.70 6.11
N GLY A 146 -7.90 -2.70 6.98
CA GLY A 146 -7.08 -3.91 6.96
C GLY A 146 -5.77 -3.72 7.70
N SER A 147 -4.83 -4.66 7.51
CA SER A 147 -3.59 -4.72 8.30
C SER A 147 -2.68 -3.52 8.02
N LEU A 148 -2.24 -2.89 9.09
CA LEU A 148 -1.29 -1.77 9.09
C LEU A 148 -0.08 -2.10 9.96
N LYS A 149 1.10 -1.67 9.53
CA LYS A 149 2.32 -1.75 10.34
C LYS A 149 3.28 -0.61 10.00
N VAL A 150 4.14 -0.27 10.94
CA VAL A 150 5.22 0.70 10.75
C VAL A 150 6.56 0.00 10.93
N GLU A 151 7.47 0.23 10.01
CA GLU A 151 8.83 -0.31 10.02
C GLU A 151 9.82 0.78 9.66
N LEU A 152 11.01 0.74 10.28
CA LEU A 152 12.13 1.56 9.86
C LEU A 152 12.83 0.91 8.66
N ASP A 153 13.32 1.77 7.78
CA ASP A 153 14.23 1.40 6.69
C ASP A 153 15.52 2.25 6.82
N PRO A 154 16.45 1.84 7.72
CA PRO A 154 17.65 2.62 7.99
C PRO A 154 18.58 2.78 6.78
N LYS A 155 18.53 1.82 5.84
CA LYS A 155 19.34 1.88 4.63
C LYS A 155 18.94 3.02 3.70
N ASN A 156 17.68 3.45 3.78
CA ASN A 156 17.12 4.48 2.94
C ASN A 156 16.72 5.73 3.74
N ASP A 157 17.14 5.84 4.99
CA ASP A 157 16.81 6.93 5.90
C ASP A 157 15.32 7.29 5.90
N CYS A 158 14.46 6.27 6.08
CA CYS A 158 13.02 6.49 6.03
C CYS A 158 12.24 5.53 6.94
N ILE A 159 10.99 5.90 7.20
CA ILE A 159 10.00 5.10 7.90
C ILE A 159 8.94 4.69 6.89
N ARG A 160 8.50 3.44 6.95
CA ARG A 160 7.48 2.88 6.06
C ARG A 160 6.23 2.53 6.86
N ILE A 161 5.13 3.20 6.57
CA ILE A 161 3.79 2.80 7.03
C ILE A 161 3.25 1.87 5.94
N ILE A 162 3.03 0.61 6.27
CA ILE A 162 2.71 -0.44 5.31
C ILE A 162 1.25 -0.85 5.50
N HIS A 163 0.48 -0.66 4.45
CA HIS A 163 -0.89 -1.09 4.32
C HIS A 163 -0.98 -2.22 3.29
N GLN A 164 -1.74 -3.27 3.55
CA GLN A 164 -1.93 -4.38 2.61
C GLN A 164 -3.37 -4.45 2.13
N LYS A 165 -3.54 -4.56 0.81
CA LYS A 165 -4.85 -4.77 0.20
C LYS A 165 -4.77 -5.69 -1.00
N LYS A 166 -5.79 -6.51 -1.17
CA LYS A 166 -6.06 -7.26 -2.39
C LYS A 166 -6.68 -6.31 -3.42
N ILE A 167 -6.05 -6.18 -4.58
CA ILE A 167 -6.57 -5.38 -5.70
C ILE A 167 -6.91 -6.27 -6.88
N ASP A 168 -7.71 -5.79 -7.80
CA ASP A 168 -8.02 -6.49 -9.03
C ASP A 168 -7.09 -5.99 -10.14
N VAL A 169 -6.37 -6.92 -10.78
CA VAL A 169 -5.54 -6.64 -11.95
C VAL A 169 -6.13 -7.38 -13.14
N ILE A 170 -6.58 -6.63 -14.13
CA ILE A 170 -7.18 -7.15 -15.34
C ILE A 170 -6.17 -7.00 -16.47
N VAL A 171 -5.79 -8.12 -17.06
CA VAL A 171 -4.89 -8.17 -18.22
C VAL A 171 -5.68 -8.63 -19.44
N LYS A 172 -5.77 -7.76 -20.44
CA LYS A 172 -6.33 -8.09 -21.75
C LYS A 172 -5.17 -8.32 -22.71
N SER A 173 -4.96 -9.55 -23.16
CA SER A 173 -3.99 -9.85 -24.20
C SER A 173 -4.67 -9.72 -25.57
N GLY A 174 -4.08 -8.94 -26.48
CA GLY A 174 -4.48 -8.88 -27.88
C GLY A 174 -4.27 -10.24 -28.57
N GLY A 175 -5.07 -10.57 -29.62
CA GLY A 175 -4.87 -11.77 -30.44
C GLY A 175 -3.54 -11.71 -31.22
N VAL A 176 -3.24 -12.76 -31.98
CA VAL A 176 -1.98 -13.04 -32.69
C VAL A 176 -1.42 -11.86 -33.49
N PHE A 177 -2.26 -10.90 -33.92
CA PHE A 177 -1.88 -9.72 -34.68
C PHE A 177 -1.86 -8.40 -33.90
N VAL A 178 -2.22 -8.40 -32.62
CA VAL A 178 -2.28 -7.17 -31.78
C VAL A 178 -1.34 -7.33 -30.59
N LYS A 179 -0.11 -6.79 -30.71
CA LYS A 179 0.92 -6.81 -29.66
C LYS A 179 0.58 -5.95 -28.42
N LYS A 180 -0.62 -5.46 -28.26
CA LYS A 180 -0.97 -4.56 -27.16
C LYS A 180 -1.60 -5.34 -26.02
N THR A 181 -0.81 -5.57 -24.97
CA THR A 181 -1.32 -6.01 -23.66
C THR A 181 -1.82 -4.79 -22.90
N GLU A 182 -3.08 -4.76 -22.59
CA GLU A 182 -3.68 -3.70 -21.76
C GLU A 182 -3.82 -4.22 -20.34
N THR A 183 -3.18 -3.54 -19.40
CA THR A 183 -3.27 -3.86 -17.96
C THR A 183 -4.03 -2.75 -17.27
N ARG A 184 -5.02 -3.11 -16.47
CA ARG A 184 -5.82 -2.20 -15.65
C ARG A 184 -5.90 -2.73 -14.22
N ALA A 185 -5.81 -1.83 -13.25
CA ALA A 185 -5.98 -2.17 -11.84
C ALA A 185 -7.19 -1.43 -11.25
N GLU A 186 -7.93 -2.12 -10.42
CA GLU A 186 -9.16 -1.63 -9.78
C GLU A 186 -9.18 -2.02 -8.29
N ASN A 187 -10.16 -1.52 -7.55
CA ASN A 187 -10.36 -1.82 -6.12
C ASN A 187 -9.19 -1.38 -5.23
N PHE A 188 -8.63 -0.21 -5.53
CA PHE A 188 -7.65 0.44 -4.67
C PHE A 188 -8.23 0.75 -3.27
N PRO A 189 -7.36 1.00 -2.27
CA PRO A 189 -7.81 1.50 -0.97
C PRO A 189 -8.65 2.77 -1.13
N PRO A 190 -9.71 2.95 -0.34
CA PRO A 190 -10.45 4.21 -0.29
C PRO A 190 -9.52 5.39 0.02
N ILE A 191 -9.84 6.58 -0.47
CA ILE A 191 -9.05 7.81 -0.23
C ILE A 191 -8.95 8.11 1.27
N GLU A 192 -9.97 7.78 2.05
CA GLU A 192 -9.99 7.91 3.51
C GLU A 192 -8.85 7.13 4.19
N THR A 193 -8.34 6.07 3.56
CA THR A 193 -7.16 5.34 4.04
C THR A 193 -5.94 6.26 4.11
N LEU A 194 -5.80 7.22 3.19
CA LEU A 194 -4.71 8.19 3.23
C LEU A 194 -4.79 9.09 4.47
N ASN A 195 -5.98 9.40 4.96
CA ASN A 195 -6.15 10.19 6.19
C ASN A 195 -5.67 9.41 7.43
N ILE A 196 -5.91 8.09 7.45
CA ILE A 196 -5.40 7.20 8.50
C ILE A 196 -3.87 7.18 8.47
N ILE A 197 -3.28 7.00 7.28
CA ILE A 197 -1.83 6.99 7.09
C ILE A 197 -1.21 8.33 7.49
N ASP A 198 -1.85 9.43 7.11
CA ASP A 198 -1.40 10.79 7.43
C ASP A 198 -1.36 11.03 8.94
N LYS A 199 -2.38 10.58 9.66
CA LYS A 199 -2.45 10.66 11.11
C LYS A 199 -1.37 9.82 11.80
N ILE A 200 -1.10 8.61 11.29
CA ILE A 200 0.02 7.77 11.77
C ILE A 200 1.36 8.47 11.52
N ALA A 201 1.53 9.08 10.35
CA ALA A 201 2.75 9.84 10.01
C ALA A 201 2.93 11.08 10.89
N GLU A 202 1.85 11.76 11.27
CA GLU A 202 1.85 12.86 12.25
C GLU A 202 2.38 12.39 13.61
N HIS A 203 1.87 11.26 14.13
CA HIS A 203 2.37 10.67 15.37
C HIS A 203 3.84 10.27 15.27
N ILE A 204 4.28 9.73 14.12
CA ILE A 204 5.70 9.41 13.87
C ILE A 204 6.56 10.67 13.99
N LYS A 205 6.13 11.80 13.41
CA LYS A 205 6.89 13.06 13.45
C LYS A 205 6.98 13.66 14.84
N SER A 206 6.01 13.37 15.73
CA SER A 206 5.96 13.91 17.09
C SER A 206 6.79 13.12 18.12
N ILE A 207 7.34 11.95 17.77
CA ILE A 207 8.27 11.17 18.60
C ILE A 207 9.70 11.70 18.45
#